data_8213f1d17de31f52ba94e41684a78513
#
_entry.id   8213f1d17de31f52ba94e41684a78513
#
_cell.length_a   1.000
_cell.length_b   1.000
_cell.length_c   1.000
_cell.angle_alpha   90.00
_cell.angle_beta   90.00
_cell.angle_gamma   90.00
#
_symmetry.space_group_name_H-M   'P 1'
#
loop_
_entity.id
_entity.type
_entity.pdbx_description
1 polymer ?
#
loop_
_entity_poly.entity_id
_entity_poly.type
_entity_poly.pdbx_seq_one_letter_code
_entity_poly.pdbx_strand_id
1 'polypeptide(L)'
;VTFLTGLKNKEGDEEVTDLGDSRYEWENHGEDIHYEGTAEASATLPVSVKITYYLDGMEVEPASLAGADGRITMHFDYTNQTGSGDDFTPFFVISGMLLDGDCARNVSVTNGKVKYLDGDYLVYGMLLPGVQSALSLDTMELLEDEDVDLPEEMEVSFDATAFKLDF
;
A
#
# COMPACT_ATOMS: atom_id res chain seq x y z
N VAL A 1 -14.76 14.31 9.55
CA VAL A 1 -13.73 13.28 9.75
C VAL A 1 -13.71 12.96 11.24
N THR A 2 -14.31 11.84 11.65
CA THR A 2 -14.58 11.54 13.06
C THR A 2 -13.49 10.79 13.79
N PHE A 3 -12.42 10.40 13.10
CA PHE A 3 -11.35 9.52 13.63
C PHE A 3 -9.96 10.19 13.63
N LEU A 4 -9.85 11.42 13.17
CA LEU A 4 -8.60 12.17 13.18
C LEU A 4 -8.59 13.20 14.32
N THR A 5 -7.46 13.35 14.96
CA THR A 5 -7.18 14.38 15.98
C THR A 5 -5.96 15.21 15.55
N GLY A 6 -5.82 16.40 16.12
CA GLY A 6 -4.69 17.28 15.85
C GLY A 6 -4.54 17.67 14.39
N LEU A 7 -5.64 18.01 13.73
CA LEU A 7 -5.63 18.42 12.33
C LEU A 7 -4.76 19.68 12.14
N LYS A 8 -3.95 19.65 11.09
CA LYS A 8 -3.09 20.75 10.66
C LYS A 8 -3.25 20.96 9.17
N ASN A 9 -3.22 22.19 8.73
CA ASN A 9 -3.09 22.52 7.32
C ASN A 9 -1.69 22.13 6.81
N LYS A 10 -1.61 21.56 5.61
CA LYS A 10 -0.35 21.13 4.97
C LYS A 10 0.16 22.17 3.96
N GLU A 11 -0.75 22.89 3.35
CA GLU A 11 -0.47 23.87 2.31
C GLU A 11 -1.33 25.11 2.56
N GLY A 12 -0.74 26.28 2.40
CA GLY A 12 -1.41 27.56 2.67
C GLY A 12 -1.28 28.04 4.11
N ASP A 13 -1.82 29.22 4.37
CA ASP A 13 -1.74 29.91 5.66
C ASP A 13 -3.05 29.83 6.47
N GLU A 14 -4.02 29.01 6.02
CA GLU A 14 -5.31 28.89 6.67
C GLU A 14 -5.18 28.20 8.03
N GLU A 15 -5.69 28.85 9.05
CA GLU A 15 -5.74 28.31 10.40
C GLU A 15 -6.87 27.29 10.54
N VAL A 16 -6.57 26.19 11.24
CA VAL A 16 -7.55 25.17 11.61
C VAL A 16 -8.05 25.46 13.02
N THR A 17 -9.33 25.74 13.17
CA THR A 17 -9.96 25.90 14.48
C THR A 17 -10.68 24.61 14.87
N ASP A 18 -10.28 24.02 16.00
CA ASP A 18 -10.98 22.87 16.60
C ASP A 18 -12.20 23.35 17.40
N LEU A 19 -13.39 22.99 16.95
CA LEU A 19 -14.66 23.34 17.58
C LEU A 19 -15.15 22.28 18.59
N GLY A 20 -14.36 21.22 18.81
CA GLY A 20 -14.77 20.06 19.60
C GLY A 20 -15.72 19.11 18.86
N ASP A 21 -16.00 17.94 19.45
CA ASP A 21 -16.86 16.90 18.87
C ASP A 21 -16.48 16.51 17.43
N SER A 22 -15.20 16.41 17.14
CA SER A 22 -14.65 16.09 15.81
C SER A 22 -15.08 17.08 14.71
N ARG A 23 -15.34 18.31 15.06
CA ARG A 23 -15.66 19.39 14.13
C ARG A 23 -14.50 20.36 14.05
N TYR A 24 -14.15 20.71 12.81
CA TYR A 24 -13.04 21.63 12.51
C TYR A 24 -13.52 22.66 11.51
N GLU A 25 -13.02 23.87 11.64
CA GLU A 25 -13.33 25.00 10.76
C GLU A 25 -12.05 25.53 10.13
N TRP A 26 -12.08 25.79 8.83
CA TRP A 26 -11.06 26.47 8.05
C TRP A 26 -11.67 27.70 7.39
N GLU A 27 -10.94 28.78 7.35
CA GLU A 27 -11.27 29.90 6.50
C GLU A 27 -10.76 29.60 5.08
N ASN A 28 -11.67 29.25 4.17
CA ASN A 28 -11.32 28.87 2.79
C ASN A 28 -11.37 30.08 1.87
N HIS A 29 -10.28 30.38 1.20
CA HIS A 29 -10.15 31.48 0.24
C HIS A 29 -10.39 31.06 -1.22
N GLY A 30 -10.92 29.85 -1.46
CA GLY A 30 -11.31 29.33 -2.78
C GLY A 30 -10.32 28.35 -3.36
N GLU A 31 -9.33 27.92 -2.59
CA GLU A 31 -8.38 26.87 -2.95
C GLU A 31 -8.70 25.54 -2.27
N ASP A 32 -8.09 24.45 -2.74
CA ASP A 32 -8.25 23.14 -2.13
C ASP A 32 -7.57 23.09 -0.76
N ILE A 33 -8.22 22.46 0.22
CA ILE A 33 -7.67 22.33 1.57
C ILE A 33 -6.95 21.00 1.69
N HIS A 34 -5.63 21.08 1.93
CA HIS A 34 -4.78 19.92 2.21
C HIS A 34 -4.48 19.86 3.71
N TYR A 35 -4.91 18.79 4.38
CA TYR A 35 -4.72 18.65 5.82
C TYR A 35 -4.18 17.28 6.22
N GLU A 36 -3.50 17.24 7.35
CA GLU A 36 -3.08 16.00 8.02
C GLU A 36 -3.65 15.94 9.43
N GLY A 37 -3.75 14.74 9.97
CA GLY A 37 -4.16 14.50 11.35
C GLY A 37 -3.69 13.14 11.84
N THR A 38 -3.79 12.93 13.14
CA THR A 38 -3.42 11.65 13.78
C THR A 38 -4.65 10.79 13.97
N ALA A 39 -4.64 9.56 13.45
CA ALA A 39 -5.65 8.56 13.77
C ALA A 39 -5.32 7.90 15.12
N GLU A 40 -6.35 7.51 15.88
CA GLU A 40 -6.12 6.71 17.08
C GLU A 40 -5.50 5.34 16.70
N ALA A 41 -4.49 4.92 17.45
CA ALA A 41 -3.79 3.65 17.20
C ALA A 41 -4.67 2.40 17.38
N SER A 42 -5.87 2.55 17.93
CA SER A 42 -6.87 1.49 18.09
C SER A 42 -7.77 1.29 16.87
N ALA A 43 -7.66 2.15 15.85
CA ALA A 43 -8.46 1.99 14.64
C ALA A 43 -7.97 0.75 13.87
N THR A 44 -8.86 -0.24 13.71
CA THR A 44 -8.59 -1.39 12.84
C THR A 44 -8.65 -0.91 11.40
N LEU A 45 -7.56 -1.11 10.67
CA LEU A 45 -7.53 -0.81 9.23
C LEU A 45 -8.44 -1.79 8.48
N PRO A 46 -9.21 -1.33 7.50
CA PRO A 46 -10.09 -2.20 6.72
C PRO A 46 -9.33 -3.19 5.84
N VAL A 47 -8.08 -2.89 5.51
CA VAL A 47 -7.15 -3.77 4.80
C VAL A 47 -5.86 -3.84 5.62
N SER A 48 -5.39 -5.04 5.89
CA SER A 48 -4.06 -5.28 6.45
C SER A 48 -3.09 -5.68 5.35
N VAL A 49 -1.81 -5.38 5.57
CA VAL A 49 -0.70 -5.86 4.76
C VAL A 49 0.28 -6.61 5.63
N LYS A 50 0.68 -7.79 5.16
CA LYS A 50 1.82 -8.54 5.72
C LYS A 50 2.94 -8.51 4.69
N ILE A 51 4.15 -8.13 5.12
CA ILE A 51 5.32 -8.13 4.25
C ILE A 51 6.27 -9.20 4.73
N THR A 52 6.68 -10.09 3.82
CA THR A 52 7.69 -11.13 4.07
C THR A 52 8.90 -10.82 3.21
N TYR A 53 10.08 -10.87 3.80
CA TYR A 53 11.34 -10.51 3.15
C TYR A 53 12.23 -11.73 2.94
N TYR A 54 12.86 -11.80 1.78
CA TYR A 54 13.80 -12.85 1.43
C TYR A 54 15.11 -12.25 0.92
N LEU A 55 16.22 -12.84 1.31
CA LEU A 55 17.56 -12.59 0.76
C LEU A 55 18.09 -13.89 0.19
N ASP A 56 18.39 -13.91 -1.11
CA ASP A 56 18.84 -15.09 -1.86
C ASP A 56 17.92 -16.31 -1.67
N GLY A 57 16.60 -16.04 -1.58
CA GLY A 57 15.54 -17.04 -1.40
C GLY A 57 15.35 -17.56 0.03
N MET A 58 16.08 -17.03 1.00
CA MET A 58 15.89 -17.34 2.43
C MET A 58 15.11 -16.23 3.10
N GLU A 59 14.06 -16.60 3.86
CA GLU A 59 13.31 -15.64 4.67
C GLU A 59 14.19 -15.00 5.74
N VAL A 60 14.11 -13.68 5.84
CA VAL A 60 14.94 -12.88 6.77
C VAL A 60 14.11 -11.79 7.44
N GLU A 61 14.58 -11.34 8.60
CA GLU A 61 14.03 -10.15 9.25
C GLU A 61 14.40 -8.88 8.45
N PRO A 62 13.50 -7.86 8.40
CA PRO A 62 13.72 -6.63 7.63
C PRO A 62 15.06 -5.95 7.95
N ALA A 63 15.47 -5.93 9.22
CA ALA A 63 16.73 -5.33 9.66
C ALA A 63 17.98 -5.96 9.02
N SER A 64 17.89 -7.22 8.58
CA SER A 64 18.97 -7.93 7.91
C SER A 64 19.23 -7.47 6.48
N LEU A 65 18.28 -6.72 5.91
CA LEU A 65 18.40 -6.19 4.55
C LEU A 65 19.25 -4.92 4.48
N ALA A 66 19.41 -4.21 5.60
CA ALA A 66 20.22 -2.99 5.64
C ALA A 66 21.68 -3.29 5.32
N GLY A 67 22.20 -2.73 4.22
CA GLY A 67 23.54 -2.96 3.72
C GLY A 67 23.76 -4.30 3.01
N ALA A 68 22.68 -5.07 2.77
CA ALA A 68 22.78 -6.38 2.12
C ALA A 68 23.15 -6.26 0.63
N ASP A 69 23.90 -7.26 0.18
CA ASP A 69 24.14 -7.57 -1.21
C ASP A 69 23.45 -8.90 -1.54
N GLY A 70 22.83 -9.02 -2.71
CA GLY A 70 22.17 -10.25 -3.16
C GLY A 70 20.78 -10.01 -3.75
N ARG A 71 20.06 -11.11 -4.01
CA ARG A 71 18.70 -11.06 -4.55
C ARG A 71 17.71 -10.84 -3.41
N ILE A 72 17.11 -9.66 -3.32
CA ILE A 72 16.06 -9.34 -2.39
C ILE A 72 14.71 -9.61 -3.05
N THR A 73 13.80 -10.26 -2.30
CA THR A 73 12.39 -10.41 -2.66
C THR A 73 11.53 -9.94 -1.50
N MET A 74 10.56 -9.10 -1.79
CA MET A 74 9.56 -8.60 -0.86
C MET A 74 8.19 -9.08 -1.31
N HIS A 75 7.52 -9.86 -0.47
CA HIS A 75 6.20 -10.39 -0.74
C HIS A 75 5.17 -9.66 0.12
N PHE A 76 4.17 -9.06 -0.52
CA PHE A 76 3.12 -8.26 0.10
C PHE A 76 1.79 -9.00 0.00
N ASP A 77 1.28 -9.49 1.12
CA ASP A 77 -0.05 -10.10 1.23
C ASP A 77 -1.04 -9.06 1.76
N TYR A 78 -2.09 -8.80 1.01
CA TYR A 78 -3.16 -7.88 1.43
C TYR A 78 -4.40 -8.67 1.83
N THR A 79 -4.93 -8.37 3.01
CA THR A 79 -6.13 -9.04 3.53
C THR A 79 -7.20 -8.02 3.85
N ASN A 80 -8.39 -8.20 3.27
CA ASN A 80 -9.57 -7.43 3.61
C ASN A 80 -10.10 -7.86 4.99
N GLN A 81 -10.31 -6.90 5.90
CA GLN A 81 -10.72 -7.12 7.29
C GLN A 81 -12.22 -6.79 7.52
N THR A 82 -12.98 -6.45 6.48
CA THR A 82 -14.34 -5.90 6.64
C THR A 82 -15.45 -6.93 6.72
N GLY A 83 -15.13 -8.22 6.80
CA GLY A 83 -16.14 -9.25 6.92
C GLY A 83 -16.24 -10.16 5.70
N SER A 84 -17.33 -10.88 5.56
CA SER A 84 -17.58 -11.85 4.50
C SER A 84 -19.04 -11.87 4.08
N GLY A 85 -19.32 -12.31 2.86
CA GLY A 85 -20.69 -12.38 2.34
C GLY A 85 -21.31 -10.99 2.21
N ASP A 86 -22.53 -10.81 2.73
CA ASP A 86 -23.32 -9.58 2.61
C ASP A 86 -22.70 -8.38 3.36
N ASP A 87 -21.79 -8.64 4.32
CA ASP A 87 -21.08 -7.63 5.10
C ASP A 87 -19.72 -7.25 4.49
N PHE A 88 -19.34 -7.83 3.36
CA PHE A 88 -18.08 -7.54 2.70
C PHE A 88 -18.08 -6.15 2.05
N THR A 89 -17.05 -5.35 2.36
CA THR A 89 -16.82 -4.08 1.69
C THR A 89 -15.57 -4.18 0.81
N PRO A 90 -15.71 -4.10 -0.52
CA PRO A 90 -14.57 -4.19 -1.42
C PRO A 90 -13.66 -2.96 -1.28
N PHE A 91 -12.35 -3.20 -1.29
CA PHE A 91 -11.32 -2.17 -1.34
C PHE A 91 -10.45 -2.33 -2.56
N PHE A 92 -10.19 -1.23 -3.21
CA PHE A 92 -9.19 -1.11 -4.25
C PHE A 92 -7.91 -0.58 -3.61
N VAL A 93 -6.85 -1.39 -3.63
CA VAL A 93 -5.55 -1.06 -3.04
C VAL A 93 -4.57 -0.68 -4.14
N ILE A 94 -3.95 0.47 -3.99
CA ILE A 94 -2.78 0.84 -4.79
C ILE A 94 -1.56 0.67 -3.89
N SER A 95 -0.69 -0.27 -4.27
CA SER A 95 0.60 -0.49 -3.62
C SER A 95 1.70 0.14 -4.46
N GLY A 96 2.67 0.76 -3.82
CA GLY A 96 3.79 1.37 -4.54
C GLY A 96 5.02 1.53 -3.66
N MET A 97 6.20 1.45 -4.30
CA MET A 97 7.48 1.72 -3.67
C MET A 97 8.43 2.38 -4.66
N LEU A 98 9.38 3.13 -4.12
CA LEU A 98 10.50 3.68 -4.86
C LEU A 98 11.77 2.94 -4.44
N LEU A 99 12.53 2.45 -5.41
CA LEU A 99 13.80 1.80 -5.19
C LEU A 99 14.91 2.64 -5.83
N ASP A 100 15.90 3.02 -5.02
CA ASP A 100 17.09 3.75 -5.46
C ASP A 100 17.88 2.90 -6.49
N GLY A 101 18.03 3.42 -7.71
CA GLY A 101 18.74 2.72 -8.79
C GLY A 101 20.25 2.63 -8.58
N ASP A 102 20.81 3.31 -7.58
CA ASP A 102 22.20 3.13 -7.19
C ASP A 102 22.41 1.80 -6.44
N CYS A 103 21.39 1.35 -5.71
CA CYS A 103 21.46 0.13 -4.90
C CYS A 103 20.56 -1.02 -5.42
N ALA A 104 19.67 -0.79 -6.37
CA ALA A 104 18.78 -1.81 -6.93
C ALA A 104 18.93 -1.94 -8.44
N ARG A 105 18.92 -3.20 -8.95
CA ARG A 105 18.96 -3.52 -10.38
C ARG A 105 18.07 -4.72 -10.68
N ASN A 106 17.78 -4.96 -11.97
CA ASN A 106 16.99 -6.10 -12.42
C ASN A 106 15.67 -6.22 -11.67
N VAL A 107 15.00 -5.07 -11.47
CA VAL A 107 13.75 -5.00 -10.72
C VAL A 107 12.63 -5.66 -11.51
N SER A 108 11.89 -6.55 -10.84
CA SER A 108 10.71 -7.23 -11.37
C SER A 108 9.59 -7.21 -10.35
N VAL A 109 8.36 -7.31 -10.82
CA VAL A 109 7.16 -7.34 -9.97
C VAL A 109 6.13 -8.29 -10.56
N THR A 110 5.46 -9.06 -9.70
CA THR A 110 4.22 -9.77 -10.03
C THR A 110 3.04 -8.89 -9.68
N ASN A 111 1.96 -8.97 -10.45
CA ASN A 111 0.73 -8.20 -10.24
C ASN A 111 0.96 -6.67 -10.19
N GLY A 112 1.94 -6.20 -10.97
CA GLY A 112 2.29 -4.78 -10.99
C GLY A 112 3.09 -4.36 -12.21
N LYS A 113 3.64 -3.16 -12.12
CA LYS A 113 4.49 -2.56 -13.16
C LYS A 113 5.71 -1.90 -12.53
N VAL A 114 6.81 -1.94 -13.27
CA VAL A 114 8.06 -1.22 -12.95
C VAL A 114 8.25 -0.12 -13.97
N LYS A 115 8.58 1.09 -13.50
CA LYS A 115 8.95 2.22 -14.34
C LYS A 115 10.24 2.83 -13.83
N TYR A 116 11.24 2.96 -14.71
CA TYR A 116 12.49 3.65 -14.39
C TYR A 116 12.34 5.15 -14.65
N LEU A 117 12.60 5.98 -13.65
CA LEU A 117 12.43 7.44 -13.68
C LEU A 117 13.60 8.09 -12.94
N ASP A 118 14.32 8.98 -13.61
CA ASP A 118 15.34 9.86 -13.04
C ASP A 118 16.40 9.19 -12.15
N GLY A 119 16.72 7.92 -12.42
CA GLY A 119 17.70 7.17 -11.64
C GLY A 119 17.10 6.12 -10.71
N ASP A 120 15.78 6.18 -10.45
CA ASP A 120 15.06 5.31 -9.53
C ASP A 120 14.06 4.39 -10.23
N TYR A 121 13.66 3.32 -9.55
CA TYR A 121 12.60 2.44 -10.00
C TYR A 121 11.32 2.71 -9.20
N LEU A 122 10.29 3.20 -9.87
CA LEU A 122 8.93 3.22 -9.35
C LEU A 122 8.28 1.87 -9.63
N VAL A 123 7.97 1.12 -8.57
CA VAL A 123 7.22 -0.14 -8.62
C VAL A 123 5.83 0.11 -8.09
N TYR A 124 4.79 -0.30 -8.81
CA TYR A 124 3.41 -0.14 -8.35
C TYR A 124 2.51 -1.26 -8.85
N GLY A 125 1.48 -1.57 -8.05
CA GLY A 125 0.45 -2.56 -8.35
C GLY A 125 -0.93 -2.11 -7.90
N MET A 126 -1.96 -2.74 -8.45
CA MET A 126 -3.36 -2.55 -8.08
C MET A 126 -3.92 -3.90 -7.67
N LEU A 127 -4.53 -3.95 -6.48
CA LEU A 127 -4.97 -5.18 -5.85
C LEU A 127 -6.40 -5.04 -5.33
N LEU A 128 -7.10 -6.15 -5.27
CA LEU A 128 -8.52 -6.25 -4.89
C LEU A 128 -8.71 -7.36 -3.85
N PRO A 129 -8.15 -7.22 -2.63
CA PRO A 129 -8.13 -8.27 -1.63
C PRO A 129 -9.54 -8.71 -1.21
N GLY A 130 -9.79 -10.04 -1.28
CA GLY A 130 -11.04 -10.68 -0.91
C GLY A 130 -12.19 -10.54 -1.91
N VAL A 131 -12.00 -9.79 -3.01
CA VAL A 131 -13.10 -9.54 -3.97
C VAL A 131 -13.44 -10.79 -4.77
N GLN A 132 -12.43 -11.55 -5.21
CA GLN A 132 -12.65 -12.80 -5.96
C GLN A 132 -13.50 -13.77 -5.17
N SER A 133 -13.13 -14.01 -3.91
CA SER A 133 -13.86 -14.90 -3.00
C SER A 133 -15.27 -14.38 -2.67
N ALA A 134 -15.40 -13.06 -2.39
CA ALA A 134 -16.67 -12.46 -2.01
C ALA A 134 -17.72 -12.49 -3.14
N LEU A 135 -17.27 -12.36 -4.38
CA LEU A 135 -18.15 -12.45 -5.56
C LEU A 135 -18.31 -13.88 -6.06
N SER A 136 -17.62 -14.87 -5.47
CA SER A 136 -17.62 -16.27 -5.92
C SER A 136 -17.30 -16.41 -7.40
N LEU A 137 -16.36 -15.60 -7.91
CA LEU A 137 -16.02 -15.54 -9.34
C LEU A 137 -15.54 -16.91 -9.86
N ASP A 138 -14.88 -17.68 -9.01
CA ASP A 138 -14.39 -19.05 -9.34
C ASP A 138 -15.52 -20.05 -9.67
N THR A 139 -16.76 -19.73 -9.27
CA THR A 139 -17.95 -20.58 -9.46
C THR A 139 -18.98 -19.98 -10.41
N MET A 140 -18.70 -18.82 -11.00
CA MET A 140 -19.61 -18.19 -11.95
C MET A 140 -19.55 -18.87 -13.31
N GLU A 141 -20.63 -19.58 -13.69
CA GLU A 141 -20.81 -20.30 -14.96
C GLU A 141 -20.54 -19.41 -16.22
N LEU A 142 -20.70 -18.08 -16.07
CA LEU A 142 -20.43 -17.09 -17.12
C LEU A 142 -18.94 -16.83 -17.36
N LEU A 143 -18.06 -17.26 -16.44
CA LEU A 143 -16.62 -17.01 -16.47
C LEU A 143 -15.82 -18.32 -16.58
N GLU A 144 -16.47 -19.46 -16.85
CA GLU A 144 -15.81 -20.77 -16.94
C GLU A 144 -14.69 -20.84 -17.99
N ASP A 145 -14.74 -19.97 -19.01
CA ASP A 145 -13.73 -19.86 -20.08
C ASP A 145 -12.79 -18.63 -19.92
N GLU A 146 -12.98 -17.80 -18.88
CA GLU A 146 -12.21 -16.57 -18.65
C GLU A 146 -11.48 -16.68 -17.31
N ASP A 147 -10.15 -16.65 -17.37
CA ASP A 147 -9.29 -16.62 -16.19
C ASP A 147 -9.30 -15.22 -15.59
N VAL A 148 -10.31 -14.91 -14.76
CA VAL A 148 -10.41 -13.63 -14.06
C VAL A 148 -9.58 -13.71 -12.79
N ASP A 149 -8.34 -13.24 -12.87
CA ASP A 149 -7.46 -13.11 -11.71
C ASP A 149 -7.54 -11.69 -11.15
N LEU A 150 -8.04 -11.57 -9.92
CA LEU A 150 -8.06 -10.32 -9.15
C LEU A 150 -6.96 -10.41 -8.10
N PRO A 151 -5.81 -9.76 -8.30
CA PRO A 151 -4.65 -9.96 -7.45
C PRO A 151 -4.89 -9.45 -6.03
N GLU A 152 -4.49 -10.25 -5.05
CA GLU A 152 -4.51 -9.93 -3.61
C GLU A 152 -3.11 -9.77 -3.04
N GLU A 153 -2.09 -10.12 -3.83
CA GLU A 153 -0.69 -10.09 -3.43
C GLU A 153 0.17 -9.43 -4.51
N MET A 154 1.33 -8.93 -4.10
CA MET A 154 2.34 -8.39 -4.99
C MET A 154 3.72 -8.85 -4.52
N GLU A 155 4.55 -9.31 -5.43
CA GLU A 155 5.93 -9.66 -5.14
C GLU A 155 6.86 -8.76 -5.92
N VAL A 156 7.83 -8.15 -5.24
CA VAL A 156 8.87 -7.32 -5.83
C VAL A 156 10.21 -7.98 -5.60
N SER A 157 10.96 -8.21 -6.69
CA SER A 157 12.30 -8.80 -6.62
C SER A 157 13.31 -7.93 -7.34
N PHE A 158 14.51 -7.80 -6.78
CA PHE A 158 15.61 -7.04 -7.38
C PHE A 158 16.98 -7.52 -6.87
N ASP A 159 18.03 -7.24 -7.65
CA ASP A 159 19.40 -7.46 -7.22
C ASP A 159 19.89 -6.22 -6.47
N ALA A 160 20.31 -6.39 -5.23
CA ALA A 160 20.73 -5.32 -4.33
C ALA A 160 22.25 -5.26 -4.18
N THR A 161 22.75 -4.03 -4.01
CA THR A 161 24.14 -3.76 -3.61
C THR A 161 24.10 -2.69 -2.52
N ALA A 162 24.62 -3.02 -1.32
CA ALA A 162 24.61 -2.16 -0.15
C ALA A 162 23.21 -1.53 0.09
N PHE A 163 22.19 -2.39 0.11
CA PHE A 163 20.77 -1.97 0.10
C PHE A 163 20.43 -1.03 1.26
N LYS A 164 19.73 0.05 0.94
CA LYS A 164 19.23 1.02 1.93
C LYS A 164 17.75 0.79 2.13
N LEU A 165 17.37 0.47 3.36
CA LEU A 165 15.98 0.35 3.77
C LEU A 165 15.65 1.58 4.63
N ASP A 166 15.00 2.57 4.03
CA ASP A 166 14.48 3.74 4.74
C ASP A 166 12.99 3.51 5.08
N PHE A 167 12.65 3.68 6.37
CA PHE A 167 11.27 3.56 6.88
C PHE A 167 10.69 4.92 7.23
#